data_d5f9536e9ba2347980c3c87dc3070deb
#
_entry.id   d5f9536e9ba2347980c3c87dc3070deb
#
_cell.length_a   1.000
_cell.length_b   1.000
_cell.length_c   1.000
_cell.angle_alpha   90.00
_cell.angle_beta   90.00
_cell.angle_gamma   90.00
#
_symmetry.space_group_name_H-M   'P 1'
#
loop_
_entity.id
_entity.type
_entity.pdbx_description
1 polymer ?
#
loop_
_entity_poly.entity_id
_entity_poly.type
_entity_poly.pdbx_seq_one_letter_code
_entity_poly.pdbx_strand_id
1 'polypeptide(L)'
;MTEKKCNLIVILGPTATGKTGLAARLAKELNSEVISADSRQVYRGMDLGTGKDLAEFVIDGVRVPYHLIDIVEPDHEFNVFEYQRSFFECFSELSKRGVVPIMVGGTGLYIDAVIKGYEMFEVPESPGLRQELDNQDMETLKNRLLVLNPALHNTTDLLDRKRLLRAIEIADHTGKHQFSDEADKPEIRPFIIGVRWRREILRRRITDRLEKRLEMGMIDEVKKLHESGTSWEKLSFFGLEYRYISLYLQGKMSYEEMFKALNTRIHQFAKRQETWFRRMERQGTVIHWIDGADFKAAIRLVGNIR
;
A
#
# COMPACT_ATOMS: atom_id res chain seq x y z
N MET A 1 16.05 21.01 25.22
CA MET A 1 15.69 20.70 23.82
C MET A 1 14.21 20.41 23.81
N THR A 2 13.39 21.28 23.22
CA THR A 2 11.96 21.02 23.04
C THR A 2 11.78 19.80 22.17
N GLU A 3 11.20 18.73 22.71
CA GLU A 3 10.81 17.57 21.87
C GLU A 3 9.97 18.06 20.70
N LYS A 4 10.45 17.83 19.48
CA LYS A 4 9.71 18.20 18.28
C LYS A 4 8.42 17.39 18.22
N LYS A 5 7.27 18.04 18.26
CA LYS A 5 5.94 17.39 18.26
C LYS A 5 5.73 16.49 17.04
N CYS A 6 4.95 15.43 17.21
CA CYS A 6 4.47 14.57 16.13
C CYS A 6 3.76 15.41 15.06
N ASN A 7 4.03 15.13 13.77
CA ASN A 7 3.38 15.80 12.64
C ASN A 7 2.66 14.84 11.68
N LEU A 8 2.68 13.54 11.97
CA LEU A 8 1.98 12.51 11.20
C LEU A 8 1.53 11.38 12.13
N ILE A 9 0.25 11.09 12.18
CA ILE A 9 -0.27 9.87 12.82
C ILE A 9 -0.35 8.78 11.76
N VAL A 10 0.16 7.58 12.08
CA VAL A 10 0.12 6.43 11.17
C VAL A 10 -0.72 5.32 11.78
N ILE A 11 -1.71 4.82 11.04
CA ILE A 11 -2.50 3.66 11.45
C ILE A 11 -2.22 2.53 10.47
N LEU A 12 -1.50 1.53 10.92
CA LEU A 12 -1.16 0.37 10.11
C LEU A 12 -1.76 -0.93 10.66
N GLY A 13 -1.79 -1.94 9.82
CA GLY A 13 -2.26 -3.27 10.20
C GLY A 13 -2.60 -4.11 8.98
N PRO A 14 -2.74 -5.43 9.15
CA PRO A 14 -3.13 -6.32 8.05
C PRO A 14 -4.53 -5.99 7.50
N THR A 15 -4.87 -6.59 6.37
CA THR A 15 -6.23 -6.49 5.81
C THR A 15 -7.27 -6.99 6.81
N ALA A 16 -8.49 -6.49 6.74
CA ALA A 16 -9.63 -6.82 7.60
C ALA A 16 -9.49 -6.48 9.09
N THR A 17 -8.53 -5.63 9.49
CA THR A 17 -8.38 -5.21 10.90
C THR A 17 -9.33 -4.08 11.33
N GLY A 18 -9.97 -3.36 10.41
CA GLY A 18 -10.84 -2.21 10.70
C GLY A 18 -10.07 -0.89 10.86
N LYS A 19 -8.83 -0.84 10.37
CA LYS A 19 -7.97 0.35 10.47
C LYS A 19 -8.55 1.59 9.77
N THR A 20 -9.27 1.44 8.65
CA THR A 20 -9.86 2.55 7.90
C THR A 20 -10.93 3.27 8.72
N GLY A 21 -11.89 2.54 9.25
CA GLY A 21 -12.92 3.12 10.12
C GLY A 21 -12.36 3.73 11.41
N LEU A 22 -11.29 3.13 11.99
CA LEU A 22 -10.58 3.72 13.11
C LEU A 22 -9.93 5.05 12.72
N ALA A 23 -9.26 5.12 11.57
CA ALA A 23 -8.62 6.33 11.07
C ALA A 23 -9.65 7.43 10.81
N ALA A 24 -10.78 7.13 10.18
CA ALA A 24 -11.84 8.08 9.92
C ALA A 24 -12.43 8.66 11.23
N ARG A 25 -12.68 7.80 12.23
CA ARG A 25 -13.17 8.25 13.55
C ARG A 25 -12.16 9.15 14.27
N LEU A 26 -10.87 8.77 14.24
CA LEU A 26 -9.81 9.61 14.81
C LEU A 26 -9.68 10.93 14.06
N ALA A 27 -9.74 10.93 12.73
CA ALA A 27 -9.66 12.14 11.92
C ALA A 27 -10.80 13.11 12.25
N LYS A 28 -12.04 12.62 12.38
CA LYS A 28 -13.17 13.41 12.82
C LYS A 28 -12.92 14.06 14.18
N GLU A 29 -12.49 13.27 15.17
CA GLU A 29 -12.27 13.74 16.55
C GLU A 29 -11.13 14.77 16.63
N LEU A 30 -10.12 14.63 15.78
CA LEU A 30 -8.92 15.48 15.80
C LEU A 30 -8.99 16.66 14.82
N ASN A 31 -10.11 16.86 14.12
CA ASN A 31 -10.21 17.79 12.99
C ASN A 31 -9.08 17.58 11.97
N SER A 32 -8.87 16.34 11.60
CA SER A 32 -7.80 15.89 10.71
C SER A 32 -8.37 15.31 9.42
N GLU A 33 -7.49 14.97 8.50
CA GLU A 33 -7.80 14.34 7.22
C GLU A 33 -6.99 13.06 7.04
N VAL A 34 -7.51 12.13 6.25
CA VAL A 34 -6.91 10.80 6.07
C VAL A 34 -6.13 10.75 4.76
N ILE A 35 -4.91 10.19 4.78
CA ILE A 35 -4.12 9.87 3.58
C ILE A 35 -4.01 8.35 3.47
N SER A 36 -4.53 7.75 2.38
CA SER A 36 -4.46 6.31 2.17
C SER A 36 -3.04 5.85 1.83
N ALA A 37 -2.58 4.76 2.46
CA ALA A 37 -1.35 4.06 2.14
C ALA A 37 -1.64 2.64 1.62
N ASP A 38 -2.48 2.58 0.58
CA ASP A 38 -2.85 1.34 -0.09
C ASP A 38 -2.58 1.43 -1.60
N SER A 39 -1.74 0.52 -2.12
CA SER A 39 -1.30 0.53 -3.51
C SER A 39 -2.39 0.14 -4.52
N ARG A 40 -3.58 -0.23 -4.06
CA ARG A 40 -4.69 -0.63 -4.93
C ARG A 40 -5.86 0.34 -4.88
N GLN A 41 -6.06 1.02 -3.77
CA GLN A 41 -7.14 2.01 -3.62
C GLN A 41 -6.94 3.28 -4.46
N VAL A 42 -5.78 3.47 -5.04
CA VAL A 42 -5.46 4.60 -5.93
C VAL A 42 -6.23 4.56 -7.26
N TYR A 43 -6.68 3.38 -7.69
CA TYR A 43 -7.31 3.17 -9.00
C TYR A 43 -8.80 3.47 -8.98
N ARG A 44 -9.28 4.32 -9.89
CA ARG A 44 -10.70 4.65 -10.07
C ARG A 44 -11.52 3.45 -10.52
N GLY A 45 -12.77 3.36 -10.03
CA GLY A 45 -13.70 2.31 -10.42
C GLY A 45 -13.38 0.91 -9.92
N MET A 46 -12.35 0.77 -9.09
CA MET A 46 -11.92 -0.49 -8.50
C MET A 46 -12.20 -0.47 -6.99
N ASP A 47 -13.45 -0.67 -6.58
CA ASP A 47 -13.92 -0.38 -5.23
C ASP A 47 -13.98 -1.62 -4.32
N LEU A 48 -14.78 -2.60 -4.71
CA LEU A 48 -15.00 -3.81 -3.91
C LEU A 48 -13.76 -4.70 -3.87
N GLY A 49 -13.11 -4.92 -5.02
CA GLY A 49 -11.90 -5.76 -5.10
C GLY A 49 -10.70 -5.15 -4.39
N THR A 50 -10.57 -3.83 -4.34
CA THR A 50 -9.49 -3.16 -3.59
C THR A 50 -9.85 -2.85 -2.14
N GLY A 51 -11.13 -2.87 -1.83
CA GLY A 51 -11.64 -2.63 -0.49
C GLY A 51 -11.54 -1.20 -0.01
N LYS A 52 -11.95 -0.27 -0.84
CA LYS A 52 -11.98 1.14 -0.48
C LYS A 52 -12.91 1.44 0.68
N ASP A 53 -14.03 0.69 0.80
CA ASP A 53 -15.02 0.81 1.89
C ASP A 53 -15.35 2.29 2.20
N LEU A 54 -15.64 3.12 1.16
CA LEU A 54 -15.78 4.58 1.24
C LEU A 54 -16.84 5.03 2.25
N ALA A 55 -17.81 4.17 2.57
CA ALA A 55 -18.79 4.43 3.63
C ALA A 55 -18.15 4.58 5.02
N GLU A 56 -16.97 3.99 5.27
CA GLU A 56 -16.24 4.14 6.54
C GLU A 56 -15.75 5.59 6.78
N PHE A 57 -15.71 6.43 5.73
CA PHE A 57 -15.36 7.85 5.85
C PHE A 57 -16.56 8.76 6.16
N VAL A 58 -17.75 8.19 6.40
CA VAL A 58 -18.92 8.95 6.88
C VAL A 58 -19.17 8.58 8.33
N ILE A 59 -18.86 9.49 9.26
CA ILE A 59 -18.98 9.28 10.70
C ILE A 59 -20.07 10.21 11.24
N ASP A 60 -21.17 9.65 11.75
CA ASP A 60 -22.35 10.37 12.27
C ASP A 60 -22.85 11.44 11.25
N GLY A 61 -22.98 11.04 10.00
CA GLY A 61 -23.43 11.90 8.90
C GLY A 61 -22.41 12.92 8.39
N VAL A 62 -21.22 13.01 8.98
CA VAL A 62 -20.16 13.93 8.57
C VAL A 62 -19.14 13.18 7.72
N ARG A 63 -18.84 13.70 6.53
CA ARG A 63 -17.80 13.13 5.65
C ARG A 63 -16.43 13.59 6.12
N VAL A 64 -15.57 12.63 6.43
CA VAL A 64 -14.15 12.84 6.74
C VAL A 64 -13.38 12.96 5.41
N PRO A 65 -12.60 14.02 5.20
CA PRO A 65 -11.78 14.16 4.00
C PRO A 65 -10.72 13.07 3.94
N TYR A 66 -10.51 12.52 2.72
CA TYR A 66 -9.48 11.53 2.46
C TYR A 66 -8.75 11.82 1.14
N HIS A 67 -7.51 11.37 1.07
CA HIS A 67 -6.59 11.60 -0.05
C HIS A 67 -5.96 10.30 -0.50
N LEU A 68 -5.43 10.30 -1.73
CA LEU A 68 -4.75 9.19 -2.40
C LEU A 68 -5.65 7.94 -2.57
N ILE A 69 -6.94 8.17 -2.76
CA ILE A 69 -7.94 7.19 -3.21
C ILE A 69 -8.52 7.73 -4.51
N ASP A 70 -8.72 6.87 -5.52
CA ASP A 70 -9.27 7.24 -6.84
C ASP A 70 -8.50 8.36 -7.57
N ILE A 71 -7.18 8.29 -7.56
CA ILE A 71 -6.32 9.33 -8.14
C ILE A 71 -5.80 9.02 -9.54
N VAL A 72 -5.81 7.74 -9.94
CA VAL A 72 -5.32 7.29 -11.25
C VAL A 72 -6.32 6.36 -11.93
N GLU A 73 -6.27 6.32 -13.27
CA GLU A 73 -7.04 5.37 -14.07
C GLU A 73 -6.37 3.98 -14.07
N PRO A 74 -7.14 2.90 -14.34
CA PRO A 74 -6.60 1.53 -14.35
C PRO A 74 -5.54 1.24 -15.42
N ASP A 75 -5.39 2.07 -16.44
CA ASP A 75 -4.34 1.94 -17.46
C ASP A 75 -2.96 2.40 -16.98
N HIS A 76 -2.89 3.22 -15.93
CA HIS A 76 -1.66 3.69 -15.31
C HIS A 76 -1.05 2.65 -14.36
N GLU A 77 0.28 2.50 -14.36
CA GLU A 77 1.02 1.65 -13.42
C GLU A 77 1.59 2.50 -12.27
N PHE A 78 0.76 2.74 -11.26
CA PHE A 78 1.13 3.53 -10.10
C PHE A 78 2.15 2.80 -9.21
N ASN A 79 3.25 3.44 -8.88
CA ASN A 79 4.38 2.85 -8.18
C ASN A 79 4.71 3.57 -6.86
N VAL A 80 5.69 3.07 -6.10
CA VAL A 80 6.06 3.62 -4.80
C VAL A 80 6.68 5.01 -4.87
N PHE A 81 7.39 5.33 -5.96
CA PHE A 81 7.96 6.66 -6.20
C PHE A 81 6.84 7.71 -6.37
N GLU A 82 5.87 7.42 -7.24
CA GLU A 82 4.70 8.28 -7.43
C GLU A 82 3.87 8.43 -6.16
N TYR A 83 3.72 7.34 -5.38
CA TYR A 83 3.06 7.38 -4.09
C TYR A 83 3.76 8.34 -3.13
N GLN A 84 5.07 8.21 -2.98
CA GLN A 84 5.84 9.04 -2.06
C GLN A 84 5.75 10.52 -2.44
N ARG A 85 5.85 10.84 -3.72
CA ARG A 85 5.70 12.21 -4.24
C ARG A 85 4.31 12.77 -3.91
N SER A 86 3.26 12.05 -4.30
CA SER A 86 1.86 12.47 -4.02
C SER A 86 1.58 12.59 -2.53
N PHE A 87 2.19 11.71 -1.71
CA PHE A 87 2.08 11.81 -0.26
C PHE A 87 2.70 13.10 0.27
N PHE A 88 3.93 13.45 -0.13
CA PHE A 88 4.58 14.66 0.35
C PHE A 88 3.92 15.95 -0.14
N GLU A 89 3.37 15.96 -1.35
CA GLU A 89 2.54 17.07 -1.86
C GLU A 89 1.31 17.27 -0.96
N CYS A 90 0.54 16.22 -0.73
CA CYS A 90 -0.64 16.24 0.14
C CYS A 90 -0.28 16.61 1.59
N PHE A 91 0.77 16.00 2.15
CA PHE A 91 1.25 16.28 3.50
C PHE A 91 1.66 17.75 3.68
N SER A 92 2.35 18.32 2.69
CA SER A 92 2.78 19.72 2.71
C SER A 92 1.59 20.68 2.67
N GLU A 93 0.57 20.39 1.86
CA GLU A 93 -0.67 21.17 1.80
C GLU A 93 -1.41 21.16 3.15
N LEU A 94 -1.60 19.96 3.73
CA LEU A 94 -2.26 19.80 5.01
C LEU A 94 -1.48 20.50 6.15
N SER A 95 -0.17 20.38 6.13
CA SER A 95 0.71 21.05 7.11
C SER A 95 0.61 22.58 7.05
N LYS A 96 0.52 23.18 5.85
CA LYS A 96 0.30 24.61 5.67
C LYS A 96 -1.04 25.08 6.27
N ARG A 97 -2.04 24.19 6.28
CA ARG A 97 -3.36 24.43 6.91
C ARG A 97 -3.35 24.14 8.42
N GLY A 98 -2.21 23.77 9.00
CA GLY A 98 -2.08 23.40 10.41
C GLY A 98 -2.72 22.04 10.77
N VAL A 99 -3.00 21.21 9.78
CA VAL A 99 -3.59 19.88 9.97
C VAL A 99 -2.48 18.84 10.15
N VAL A 100 -2.57 18.03 11.21
CA VAL A 100 -1.74 16.82 11.39
C VAL A 100 -2.46 15.65 10.76
N PRO A 101 -2.06 15.18 9.56
CA PRO A 101 -2.79 14.14 8.84
C PRO A 101 -2.67 12.76 9.50
N ILE A 102 -3.62 11.88 9.15
CA ILE A 102 -3.61 10.47 9.53
C ILE A 102 -3.34 9.61 8.30
N MET A 103 -2.16 9.03 8.20
CA MET A 103 -1.85 8.04 7.17
C MET A 103 -2.41 6.68 7.58
N VAL A 104 -3.20 6.03 6.73
CA VAL A 104 -3.78 4.72 7.02
C VAL A 104 -3.53 3.72 5.90
N GLY A 105 -3.04 2.54 6.22
CA GLY A 105 -2.88 1.53 5.20
C GLY A 105 -2.30 0.19 5.64
N GLY A 106 -2.18 -0.70 4.64
CA GLY A 106 -1.60 -2.03 4.81
C GLY A 106 -0.42 -2.29 3.86
N THR A 107 -0.09 -1.35 2.96
CA THR A 107 1.04 -1.48 2.05
C THR A 107 2.33 -1.02 2.75
N GLY A 108 3.00 -1.99 3.40
CA GLY A 108 4.16 -1.70 4.24
C GLY A 108 5.27 -0.94 3.52
N LEU A 109 5.51 -1.22 2.22
CA LEU A 109 6.48 -0.50 1.42
C LEU A 109 6.15 1.01 1.30
N TYR A 110 4.88 1.36 1.10
CA TYR A 110 4.45 2.76 1.01
C TYR A 110 4.65 3.50 2.32
N ILE A 111 4.25 2.85 3.42
CA ILE A 111 4.43 3.38 4.77
C ILE A 111 5.91 3.59 5.08
N ASP A 112 6.74 2.59 4.80
CA ASP A 112 8.20 2.63 5.05
C ASP A 112 8.89 3.73 4.20
N ALA A 113 8.50 3.85 2.93
CA ALA A 113 9.04 4.85 2.02
C ALA A 113 8.81 6.29 2.52
N VAL A 114 7.65 6.54 3.10
CA VAL A 114 7.32 7.85 3.70
C VAL A 114 8.06 8.06 5.02
N ILE A 115 7.98 7.10 5.94
CA ILE A 115 8.52 7.25 7.29
C ILE A 115 10.05 7.37 7.29
N LYS A 116 10.70 6.60 6.44
CA LYS A 116 12.17 6.60 6.31
C LYS A 116 12.69 7.58 5.27
N GLY A 117 11.79 8.26 4.54
CA GLY A 117 12.16 9.23 3.52
C GLY A 117 13.04 8.61 2.43
N TYR A 118 12.67 7.44 1.89
CA TYR A 118 13.49 6.77 0.88
C TYR A 118 13.89 7.74 -0.24
N GLU A 119 15.17 7.78 -0.54
CA GLU A 119 15.67 8.49 -1.71
C GLU A 119 15.28 7.69 -2.96
N MET A 120 14.35 8.23 -3.71
CA MET A 120 13.87 7.63 -4.95
C MET A 120 13.87 8.68 -6.04
N PHE A 121 14.27 8.26 -7.23
CA PHE A 121 14.39 9.13 -8.39
C PHE A 121 13.45 8.63 -9.49
N GLU A 122 12.99 9.54 -10.31
CA GLU A 122 12.26 9.18 -11.53
C GLU A 122 13.28 8.64 -12.54
N VAL A 123 13.21 7.34 -12.75
CA VAL A 123 14.08 6.65 -13.71
C VAL A 123 13.21 6.20 -14.88
N PRO A 124 13.41 6.74 -16.09
CA PRO A 124 12.69 6.29 -17.27
C PRO A 124 13.03 4.83 -17.59
N GLU A 125 12.12 4.15 -18.26
CA GLU A 125 12.43 2.84 -18.83
C GLU A 125 13.50 2.97 -19.90
N SER A 126 14.45 2.05 -19.93
CA SER A 126 15.53 2.01 -20.92
C SER A 126 15.34 0.84 -21.89
N PRO A 127 14.65 1.05 -23.03
CA PRO A 127 14.42 -0.01 -24.03
C PRO A 127 15.72 -0.65 -24.52
N GLY A 128 16.76 0.15 -24.73
CA GLY A 128 18.07 -0.33 -25.17
C GLY A 128 18.74 -1.24 -24.13
N LEU A 129 18.71 -0.86 -22.84
CA LEU A 129 19.24 -1.69 -21.77
C LEU A 129 18.40 -2.98 -21.61
N ARG A 130 17.07 -2.89 -21.70
CA ARG A 130 16.21 -4.08 -21.65
C ARG A 130 16.52 -5.06 -22.77
N GLN A 131 16.72 -4.59 -24.01
CA GLN A 131 17.07 -5.40 -25.14
C GLN A 131 18.45 -6.08 -24.95
N GLU A 132 19.43 -5.37 -24.40
CA GLU A 132 20.74 -5.94 -24.04
C GLU A 132 20.62 -7.07 -23.00
N LEU A 133 19.72 -6.92 -22.03
CA LEU A 133 19.54 -7.85 -20.92
C LEU A 133 18.56 -8.99 -21.23
N ASP A 134 17.80 -8.92 -22.31
CA ASP A 134 16.67 -9.85 -22.57
C ASP A 134 17.12 -11.30 -22.71
N ASN A 135 18.28 -11.54 -23.29
CA ASN A 135 18.84 -12.88 -23.49
C ASN A 135 19.73 -13.38 -22.32
N GLN A 136 19.89 -12.57 -21.26
CA GLN A 136 20.70 -12.97 -20.11
C GLN A 136 19.90 -13.82 -19.13
N ASP A 137 20.53 -14.83 -18.55
CA ASP A 137 19.91 -15.65 -17.51
C ASP A 137 19.78 -14.93 -16.17
N MET A 138 18.98 -15.50 -15.26
CA MET A 138 18.70 -14.90 -13.95
C MET A 138 19.95 -14.71 -13.09
N GLU A 139 20.94 -15.60 -13.20
CA GLU A 139 22.16 -15.55 -12.39
C GLU A 139 23.07 -14.40 -12.85
N THR A 140 23.24 -14.25 -14.16
CA THR A 140 23.96 -13.14 -14.77
C THR A 140 23.35 -11.79 -14.41
N LEU A 141 22.02 -11.68 -14.48
CA LEU A 141 21.30 -10.46 -14.08
C LEU A 141 21.46 -10.14 -12.59
N LYS A 142 21.41 -11.14 -11.71
CA LYS A 142 21.64 -10.97 -10.27
C LYS A 142 23.04 -10.44 -9.99
N ASN A 143 24.04 -11.06 -10.59
CA ASN A 143 25.43 -10.65 -10.42
C ASN A 143 25.64 -9.21 -10.90
N ARG A 144 25.06 -8.83 -12.04
CA ARG A 144 25.09 -7.45 -12.54
C ARG A 144 24.47 -6.48 -11.55
N LEU A 145 23.29 -6.79 -11.00
CA LEU A 145 22.65 -5.94 -9.99
C LEU A 145 23.51 -5.79 -8.73
N LEU A 146 24.11 -6.88 -8.24
CA LEU A 146 24.96 -6.86 -7.05
C LEU A 146 26.23 -6.03 -7.25
N VAL A 147 26.79 -5.99 -8.47
CA VAL A 147 27.91 -5.12 -8.82
C VAL A 147 27.48 -3.65 -8.83
N LEU A 148 26.30 -3.34 -9.39
CA LEU A 148 25.78 -1.98 -9.47
C LEU A 148 25.29 -1.45 -8.12
N ASN A 149 24.75 -2.32 -7.28
CA ASN A 149 24.23 -1.97 -5.96
C ASN A 149 24.62 -3.03 -4.92
N PRO A 150 25.83 -2.99 -4.36
CA PRO A 150 26.30 -3.94 -3.35
C PRO A 150 25.51 -3.92 -2.05
N ALA A 151 24.85 -2.80 -1.72
CA ALA A 151 24.06 -2.59 -0.51
C ALA A 151 22.57 -2.91 -0.71
N LEU A 152 22.26 -3.93 -1.50
CA LEU A 152 20.87 -4.29 -1.82
C LEU A 152 20.07 -4.63 -0.56
N HIS A 153 19.10 -3.81 -0.23
CA HIS A 153 18.26 -3.99 0.96
C HIS A 153 17.08 -4.96 0.74
N ASN A 154 16.76 -5.30 -0.52
CA ASN A 154 15.61 -6.12 -0.88
C ASN A 154 16.00 -7.30 -1.77
N THR A 155 15.99 -8.51 -1.21
CA THR A 155 16.27 -9.75 -1.95
C THR A 155 15.10 -10.23 -2.83
N THR A 156 13.91 -9.65 -2.69
CA THR A 156 12.72 -10.05 -3.45
C THR A 156 12.87 -9.76 -4.93
N ASP A 157 13.60 -8.70 -5.28
CA ASP A 157 13.86 -8.32 -6.67
C ASP A 157 14.74 -9.33 -7.40
N LEU A 158 15.53 -10.11 -6.66
CA LEU A 158 16.37 -11.19 -7.20
C LEU A 158 15.59 -12.43 -7.66
N LEU A 159 14.31 -12.54 -7.32
CA LEU A 159 13.48 -13.74 -7.60
C LEU A 159 12.51 -13.55 -8.78
N ASP A 160 12.31 -12.32 -9.21
CA ASP A 160 11.39 -11.97 -10.31
C ASP A 160 12.15 -11.23 -11.41
N ARG A 161 12.10 -11.76 -12.64
CA ARG A 161 12.88 -11.21 -13.77
C ARG A 161 12.51 -9.76 -14.08
N LYS A 162 11.23 -9.41 -14.07
CA LYS A 162 10.79 -8.03 -14.37
C LYS A 162 11.29 -7.05 -13.32
N ARG A 163 11.21 -7.43 -12.05
CA ARG A 163 11.73 -6.64 -10.94
C ARG A 163 13.24 -6.51 -10.97
N LEU A 164 13.93 -7.59 -11.30
CA LEU A 164 15.39 -7.62 -11.41
C LEU A 164 15.87 -6.68 -12.53
N LEU A 165 15.24 -6.74 -13.70
CA LEU A 165 15.53 -5.82 -14.80
C LEU A 165 15.28 -4.37 -14.38
N ARG A 166 14.15 -4.09 -13.72
CA ARG A 166 13.85 -2.73 -13.23
C ARG A 166 14.86 -2.24 -12.18
N ALA A 167 15.29 -3.10 -11.29
CA ALA A 167 16.32 -2.78 -10.29
C ALA A 167 17.68 -2.46 -10.96
N ILE A 168 18.05 -3.18 -12.03
CA ILE A 168 19.23 -2.89 -12.82
C ILE A 168 19.11 -1.55 -13.53
N GLU A 169 17.97 -1.25 -14.16
CA GLU A 169 17.72 0.06 -14.80
C GLU A 169 17.91 1.22 -13.80
N ILE A 170 17.31 1.07 -12.61
CA ILE A 170 17.43 2.09 -11.55
C ILE A 170 18.89 2.24 -11.12
N ALA A 171 19.58 1.14 -10.83
CA ALA A 171 20.95 1.18 -10.37
C ALA A 171 21.93 1.75 -11.45
N ASP A 172 21.75 1.39 -12.71
CA ASP A 172 22.54 1.91 -13.83
C ASP A 172 22.31 3.41 -14.03
N HIS A 173 21.06 3.86 -13.97
CA HIS A 173 20.69 5.26 -14.12
C HIS A 173 21.23 6.10 -12.95
N THR A 174 21.06 5.65 -11.72
CA THR A 174 21.53 6.37 -10.53
C THR A 174 23.06 6.41 -10.43
N GLY A 175 23.75 5.38 -10.90
CA GLY A 175 25.20 5.37 -10.96
C GLY A 175 25.80 6.35 -11.98
N LYS A 176 25.05 6.71 -13.03
CA LYS A 176 25.48 7.60 -14.11
C LYS A 176 25.12 9.07 -13.89
N HIS A 177 24.16 9.36 -13.03
CA HIS A 177 23.66 10.71 -12.80
C HIS A 177 23.87 11.10 -11.33
N GLN A 178 24.50 12.25 -11.11
CA GLN A 178 24.49 12.91 -9.81
C GLN A 178 23.15 13.65 -9.70
N PHE A 179 22.24 13.12 -8.90
CA PHE A 179 20.99 13.79 -8.62
C PHE A 179 21.24 14.88 -7.56
N SER A 180 21.14 16.13 -7.99
CA SER A 180 21.32 17.30 -7.13
C SER A 180 20.01 17.79 -6.51
N ASP A 181 18.90 17.10 -6.73
CA ASP A 181 17.59 17.49 -6.18
C ASP A 181 17.35 16.86 -4.82
N GLU A 182 17.93 17.45 -3.80
CA GLU A 182 17.27 17.56 -2.51
C GLU A 182 16.02 18.46 -2.70
N ALA A 183 14.98 17.99 -3.35
CA ALA A 183 13.65 18.55 -3.10
C ALA A 183 13.47 18.47 -1.59
N ASP A 184 13.27 19.64 -0.95
CA ASP A 184 13.21 19.81 0.50
C ASP A 184 12.06 18.95 1.06
N LYS A 185 12.33 17.63 1.21
CA LYS A 185 11.34 16.68 1.71
C LYS A 185 11.00 17.08 3.13
N PRO A 186 9.71 17.28 3.45
CA PRO A 186 9.34 17.66 4.79
C PRO A 186 9.77 16.59 5.80
N GLU A 187 10.35 17.02 6.91
CA GLU A 187 10.72 16.14 8.02
C GLU A 187 9.47 15.45 8.57
N ILE A 188 9.43 14.12 8.51
CA ILE A 188 8.33 13.30 9.04
C ILE A 188 8.67 12.86 10.47
N ARG A 189 7.79 13.16 11.41
CA ARG A 189 7.85 12.72 12.81
C ARG A 189 6.60 11.90 13.12
N PRO A 190 6.62 10.60 12.79
CA PRO A 190 5.44 9.77 12.86
C PRO A 190 5.15 9.30 14.27
N PHE A 191 3.86 9.25 14.64
CA PHE A 191 3.37 8.43 15.74
C PHE A 191 2.58 7.26 15.18
N ILE A 192 3.02 6.03 15.44
CA ILE A 192 2.53 4.85 14.73
C ILE A 192 1.69 3.98 15.64
N ILE A 193 0.43 3.76 15.27
CA ILE A 193 -0.51 2.83 15.91
C ILE A 193 -0.69 1.62 15.01
N GLY A 194 -0.39 0.44 15.55
CA GLY A 194 -0.63 -0.84 14.88
C GLY A 194 -1.95 -1.45 15.33
N VAL A 195 -2.79 -1.87 14.39
CA VAL A 195 -4.04 -2.58 14.69
C VAL A 195 -3.85 -4.06 14.43
N ARG A 196 -4.04 -4.90 15.46
CA ARG A 196 -3.91 -6.35 15.35
C ARG A 196 -5.12 -7.07 15.95
N TRP A 197 -5.28 -8.31 15.56
CA TRP A 197 -6.25 -9.24 16.13
C TRP A 197 -5.59 -10.58 16.45
N ARG A 198 -6.15 -11.34 17.37
CA ARG A 198 -5.79 -12.75 17.52
C ARG A 198 -6.01 -13.46 16.18
N ARG A 199 -5.11 -14.40 15.85
CA ARG A 199 -5.06 -15.06 14.54
C ARG A 199 -6.40 -15.65 14.10
N GLU A 200 -7.12 -16.30 15.00
CA GLU A 200 -8.41 -16.93 14.71
C GLU A 200 -9.47 -15.88 14.35
N ILE A 201 -9.49 -14.76 15.09
CA ILE A 201 -10.41 -13.64 14.84
C ILE A 201 -10.09 -13.00 13.49
N LEU A 202 -8.82 -12.72 13.21
CA LEU A 202 -8.42 -12.12 11.93
C LEU A 202 -8.81 -13.03 10.75
N ARG A 203 -8.60 -14.34 10.86
CA ARG A 203 -8.99 -15.30 9.82
C ARG A 203 -10.48 -15.28 9.54
N ARG A 204 -11.32 -15.29 10.58
CA ARG A 204 -12.78 -15.17 10.41
C ARG A 204 -13.14 -13.86 9.71
N ARG A 205 -12.64 -12.74 10.21
CA ARG A 205 -12.89 -11.41 9.61
C ARG A 205 -12.48 -11.31 8.14
N ILE A 206 -11.40 -11.97 7.74
CA ILE A 206 -10.97 -12.02 6.32
C ILE A 206 -12.01 -12.77 5.50
N THR A 207 -12.44 -13.95 5.97
CA THR A 207 -13.43 -14.78 5.25
C THR A 207 -14.78 -14.06 5.17
N ASP A 208 -15.32 -13.58 6.28
CA ASP A 208 -16.60 -12.86 6.34
C ASP A 208 -16.59 -11.62 5.42
N ARG A 209 -15.45 -10.90 5.35
CA ARG A 209 -15.31 -9.74 4.46
C ARG A 209 -15.28 -10.14 2.99
N LEU A 210 -14.64 -11.24 2.65
CA LEU A 210 -14.64 -11.76 1.28
C LEU A 210 -16.05 -12.17 0.85
N GLU A 211 -16.76 -12.94 1.67
CA GLU A 211 -18.16 -13.36 1.42
C GLU A 211 -19.04 -12.14 1.18
N LYS A 212 -19.04 -11.19 2.11
CA LYS A 212 -19.82 -9.96 2.01
C LYS A 212 -19.54 -9.18 0.71
N ARG A 213 -18.28 -9.08 0.28
CA ARG A 213 -17.95 -8.37 -0.97
C ARG A 213 -18.39 -9.10 -2.21
N LEU A 214 -18.34 -10.43 -2.21
CA LEU A 214 -18.91 -11.24 -3.30
C LEU A 214 -20.41 -11.02 -3.40
N GLU A 215 -21.13 -11.01 -2.26
CA GLU A 215 -22.56 -10.70 -2.20
C GLU A 215 -22.89 -9.27 -2.66
N MET A 216 -22.01 -8.32 -2.40
CA MET A 216 -22.15 -6.91 -2.84
C MET A 216 -21.88 -6.70 -4.34
N GLY A 217 -21.52 -7.74 -5.10
CA GLY A 217 -21.33 -7.67 -6.54
C GLY A 217 -19.87 -7.48 -6.99
N MET A 218 -18.89 -7.95 -6.21
CA MET A 218 -17.47 -7.86 -6.60
C MET A 218 -17.16 -8.58 -7.93
N ILE A 219 -17.91 -9.67 -8.25
CA ILE A 219 -17.77 -10.34 -9.55
C ILE A 219 -18.26 -9.43 -10.69
N ASP A 220 -19.37 -8.72 -10.48
CA ASP A 220 -19.91 -7.79 -11.46
C ASP A 220 -18.99 -6.59 -11.68
N GLU A 221 -18.29 -6.11 -10.64
CA GLU A 221 -17.26 -5.07 -10.76
C GLU A 221 -16.16 -5.52 -11.72
N VAL A 222 -15.62 -6.72 -11.54
CA VAL A 222 -14.55 -7.26 -12.40
C VAL A 222 -15.05 -7.46 -13.83
N LYS A 223 -16.27 -7.96 -14.01
CA LYS A 223 -16.89 -8.14 -15.32
C LYS A 223 -17.04 -6.81 -16.06
N LYS A 224 -17.57 -5.79 -15.40
CA LYS A 224 -17.73 -4.44 -15.95
C LYS A 224 -16.40 -3.81 -16.37
N LEU A 225 -15.36 -3.95 -15.55
CA LEU A 225 -14.02 -3.46 -15.89
C LEU A 225 -13.48 -4.15 -17.15
N HIS A 226 -13.71 -5.45 -17.30
CA HIS A 226 -13.32 -6.15 -18.53
C HIS A 226 -14.14 -5.70 -19.74
N GLU A 227 -15.45 -5.58 -19.61
CA GLU A 227 -16.36 -5.10 -20.67
C GLU A 227 -16.05 -3.66 -21.10
N SER A 228 -15.50 -2.84 -20.19
CA SER A 228 -15.04 -1.48 -20.50
C SER A 228 -13.65 -1.41 -21.15
N GLY A 229 -13.03 -2.57 -21.45
CA GLY A 229 -11.78 -2.66 -22.21
C GLY A 229 -10.54 -3.05 -21.41
N THR A 230 -10.64 -3.28 -20.09
CA THR A 230 -9.49 -3.74 -19.31
C THR A 230 -9.19 -5.21 -19.62
N SER A 231 -7.97 -5.54 -20.06
CA SER A 231 -7.58 -6.92 -20.38
C SER A 231 -7.51 -7.81 -19.14
N TRP A 232 -7.66 -9.14 -19.31
CA TRP A 232 -7.53 -10.10 -18.22
C TRP A 232 -6.15 -10.09 -17.57
N GLU A 233 -5.08 -9.84 -18.34
CA GLU A 233 -3.73 -9.68 -17.85
C GLU A 233 -3.61 -8.46 -16.94
N LYS A 234 -4.19 -7.34 -17.35
CA LYS A 234 -4.19 -6.11 -16.57
C LYS A 234 -5.01 -6.28 -15.29
N LEU A 235 -6.19 -6.89 -15.34
CA LEU A 235 -6.98 -7.23 -14.16
C LEU A 235 -6.18 -8.10 -13.18
N SER A 236 -5.44 -9.09 -13.68
CA SER A 236 -4.60 -9.96 -12.85
C SER A 236 -3.46 -9.22 -12.14
N PHE A 237 -3.04 -8.06 -12.64
CA PHE A 237 -2.03 -7.19 -12.03
C PHE A 237 -2.56 -6.44 -10.80
N PHE A 238 -3.84 -6.08 -10.78
CA PHE A 238 -4.41 -5.21 -9.73
C PHE A 238 -4.59 -5.87 -8.36
N GLY A 239 -4.48 -7.17 -8.26
CA GLY A 239 -4.55 -7.85 -6.96
C GLY A 239 -5.15 -9.24 -7.01
N LEU A 240 -5.30 -9.80 -5.83
CA LEU A 240 -5.77 -11.18 -5.67
C LEU A 240 -7.22 -11.31 -6.13
N GLU A 241 -8.08 -10.40 -5.73
CA GLU A 241 -9.51 -10.40 -6.01
C GLU A 241 -9.74 -10.38 -7.53
N TYR A 242 -9.17 -9.40 -8.22
CA TYR A 242 -9.29 -9.28 -9.68
C TYR A 242 -8.72 -10.48 -10.40
N ARG A 243 -7.58 -10.99 -9.98
CA ARG A 243 -6.93 -12.15 -10.59
C ARG A 243 -7.79 -13.41 -10.52
N TYR A 244 -8.30 -13.75 -9.33
CA TYR A 244 -9.04 -15.00 -9.17
C TYR A 244 -10.45 -14.92 -9.74
N ILE A 245 -11.10 -13.77 -9.63
CA ILE A 245 -12.40 -13.54 -10.27
C ILE A 245 -12.26 -13.55 -11.81
N SER A 246 -11.19 -12.98 -12.35
CA SER A 246 -10.91 -13.08 -13.80
C SER A 246 -10.74 -14.53 -14.26
N LEU A 247 -10.09 -15.39 -13.50
CA LEU A 247 -9.96 -16.81 -13.84
C LEU A 247 -11.32 -17.53 -13.80
N TYR A 248 -12.18 -17.21 -12.84
CA TYR A 248 -13.55 -17.71 -12.76
C TYR A 248 -14.39 -17.25 -13.98
N LEU A 249 -14.37 -15.96 -14.30
CA LEU A 249 -15.11 -15.41 -15.44
C LEU A 249 -14.64 -15.95 -16.80
N GLN A 250 -13.39 -16.38 -16.90
CA GLN A 250 -12.85 -17.08 -18.08
C GLN A 250 -13.19 -18.58 -18.12
N GLY A 251 -13.94 -19.11 -17.13
CA GLY A 251 -14.24 -20.54 -17.05
C GLY A 251 -13.05 -21.43 -16.70
N LYS A 252 -11.93 -20.87 -16.21
CA LYS A 252 -10.71 -21.60 -15.85
C LYS A 252 -10.75 -22.23 -14.46
N MET A 253 -11.77 -21.91 -13.68
CA MET A 253 -12.05 -22.49 -12.37
C MET A 253 -13.53 -22.34 -12.01
N SER A 254 -14.04 -23.22 -11.15
CA SER A 254 -15.39 -23.08 -10.57
C SER A 254 -15.44 -21.96 -9.54
N TYR A 255 -16.65 -21.57 -9.14
CA TYR A 255 -16.86 -20.57 -8.07
C TYR A 255 -16.24 -21.03 -6.74
N GLU A 256 -16.42 -22.31 -6.37
CA GLU A 256 -15.89 -22.89 -5.15
C GLU A 256 -14.33 -22.90 -5.14
N GLU A 257 -13.72 -23.22 -6.27
CA GLU A 257 -12.27 -23.19 -6.44
C GLU A 257 -11.75 -21.76 -6.34
N MET A 258 -12.42 -20.80 -6.99
CA MET A 258 -12.09 -19.38 -6.93
C MET A 258 -12.16 -18.86 -5.48
N PHE A 259 -13.27 -19.11 -4.78
CA PHE A 259 -13.45 -18.67 -3.40
C PHE A 259 -12.37 -19.25 -2.47
N LYS A 260 -12.16 -20.58 -2.52
CA LYS A 260 -11.15 -21.27 -1.69
C LYS A 260 -9.73 -20.76 -1.95
N ALA A 261 -9.38 -20.60 -3.22
CA ALA A 261 -8.06 -20.12 -3.61
C ALA A 261 -7.86 -18.65 -3.18
N LEU A 262 -8.83 -17.79 -3.48
CA LEU A 262 -8.79 -16.36 -3.12
C LEU A 262 -8.71 -16.18 -1.61
N ASN A 263 -9.58 -16.85 -0.84
CA ASN A 263 -9.57 -16.79 0.62
C ASN A 263 -8.20 -17.19 1.19
N THR A 264 -7.63 -18.29 0.70
CA THR A 264 -6.29 -18.75 1.10
C THR A 264 -5.21 -17.70 0.81
N ARG A 265 -5.26 -17.07 -0.36
CA ARG A 265 -4.28 -16.04 -0.76
C ARG A 265 -4.41 -14.74 0.04
N ILE A 266 -5.63 -14.34 0.41
CA ILE A 266 -5.83 -13.18 1.29
C ILE A 266 -5.24 -13.46 2.68
N HIS A 267 -5.41 -14.66 3.25
CA HIS A 267 -4.75 -15.04 4.51
C HIS A 267 -3.22 -14.97 4.40
N GLN A 268 -2.65 -15.45 3.29
CA GLN A 268 -1.22 -15.36 3.03
C GLN A 268 -0.76 -13.90 2.89
N PHE A 269 -1.59 -13.05 2.26
CA PHE A 269 -1.32 -11.63 2.12
C PHE A 269 -1.29 -10.93 3.49
N ALA A 270 -2.28 -11.18 4.35
CA ALA A 270 -2.30 -10.66 5.72
C ALA A 270 -1.03 -11.06 6.51
N LYS A 271 -0.59 -12.32 6.38
CA LYS A 271 0.66 -12.79 7.00
C LYS A 271 1.89 -12.05 6.46
N ARG A 272 1.95 -11.73 5.15
CA ARG A 272 3.06 -10.92 4.59
C ARG A 272 3.07 -9.50 5.13
N GLN A 273 1.89 -8.88 5.31
CA GLN A 273 1.78 -7.56 5.93
C GLN A 273 2.32 -7.58 7.37
N GLU A 274 1.93 -8.57 8.19
CA GLU A 274 2.46 -8.72 9.55
C GLU A 274 3.98 -8.93 9.56
N THR A 275 4.51 -9.71 8.61
CA THR A 275 5.96 -9.94 8.48
C THR A 275 6.69 -8.63 8.16
N TRP A 276 6.09 -7.76 7.31
CA TRP A 276 6.63 -6.45 7.02
C TRP A 276 6.68 -5.55 8.25
N PHE A 277 5.58 -5.47 9.00
CA PHE A 277 5.53 -4.64 10.21
C PHE A 277 6.52 -5.11 11.28
N ARG A 278 6.69 -6.42 11.47
CA ARG A 278 7.76 -6.96 12.35
C ARG A 278 9.17 -6.63 11.85
N ARG A 279 9.36 -6.51 10.52
CA ARG A 279 10.63 -6.03 9.96
C ARG A 279 10.86 -4.56 10.31
N MET A 280 9.85 -3.71 10.20
CA MET A 280 9.93 -2.30 10.60
C MET A 280 10.34 -2.18 12.08
N GLU A 281 9.73 -2.94 12.98
CA GLU A 281 10.09 -2.96 14.41
C GLU A 281 11.54 -3.40 14.63
N ARG A 282 11.98 -4.46 13.97
CA ARG A 282 13.39 -4.90 14.04
C ARG A 282 14.39 -3.86 13.51
N GLN A 283 13.95 -2.96 12.66
CA GLN A 283 14.73 -1.85 12.13
C GLN A 283 14.61 -0.57 12.99
N GLY A 284 14.02 -0.67 14.18
CA GLY A 284 13.92 0.43 15.16
C GLY A 284 12.65 1.27 15.07
N THR A 285 11.70 0.93 14.18
CA THR A 285 10.41 1.65 14.12
C THR A 285 9.55 1.27 15.34
N VAL A 286 9.15 2.26 16.14
CA VAL A 286 8.26 2.04 17.30
C VAL A 286 6.81 1.99 16.82
N ILE A 287 6.13 0.87 17.07
CA ILE A 287 4.72 0.67 16.75
C ILE A 287 3.93 0.40 18.03
N HIS A 288 2.96 1.26 18.32
CA HIS A 288 2.07 1.09 19.47
C HIS A 288 0.89 0.20 19.09
N TRP A 289 0.97 -1.10 19.43
CA TRP A 289 -0.07 -2.06 19.06
C TRP A 289 -1.29 -1.96 19.94
N ILE A 290 -2.47 -1.94 19.31
CA ILE A 290 -3.77 -2.07 19.97
C ILE A 290 -4.49 -3.34 19.47
N ASP A 291 -5.27 -3.96 20.34
CA ASP A 291 -6.05 -5.16 20.03
C ASP A 291 -7.41 -4.75 19.44
N GLY A 292 -7.59 -5.02 18.15
CA GLY A 292 -8.75 -4.56 17.38
C GLY A 292 -8.70 -3.06 17.06
N ALA A 293 -9.72 -2.60 16.35
CA ALA A 293 -9.89 -1.18 16.01
C ALA A 293 -10.51 -0.39 17.20
N ASP A 294 -9.87 -0.45 18.36
CA ASP A 294 -10.34 0.20 19.59
C ASP A 294 -10.07 1.71 19.55
N PHE A 295 -11.14 2.48 19.34
CA PHE A 295 -11.08 3.94 19.30
C PHE A 295 -10.61 4.55 20.64
N LYS A 296 -11.09 4.00 21.77
CA LYS A 296 -10.72 4.53 23.10
C LYS A 296 -9.25 4.31 23.42
N ALA A 297 -8.70 3.18 23.00
CA ALA A 297 -7.27 2.92 23.13
C ALA A 297 -6.45 3.86 22.23
N ALA A 298 -6.85 4.00 20.96
CA ALA A 298 -6.15 4.85 20.00
C ALA A 298 -6.15 6.34 20.40
N ILE A 299 -7.30 6.90 20.80
CA ILE A 299 -7.38 8.32 21.18
C ILE A 299 -6.57 8.63 22.44
N ARG A 300 -6.51 7.69 23.41
CA ARG A 300 -5.64 7.84 24.60
C ARG A 300 -4.17 7.91 24.22
N LEU A 301 -3.72 7.06 23.29
CA LEU A 301 -2.33 7.07 22.81
C LEU A 301 -1.98 8.41 22.14
N VAL A 302 -2.88 8.93 21.31
CA VAL A 302 -2.68 10.23 20.62
C VAL A 302 -2.74 11.40 21.60
N GLY A 303 -3.57 11.35 22.63
CA GLY A 303 -3.65 12.38 23.66
C GLY A 303 -2.35 12.61 24.42
N ASN A 304 -1.50 11.60 24.54
CA ASN A 304 -0.21 11.66 25.22
C ASN A 304 0.91 12.36 24.41
N ILE A 305 0.67 12.67 23.11
CA ILE A 305 1.69 13.22 22.20
C ILE A 305 1.37 14.63 21.70
N ARG A 306 0.23 15.19 22.09
CA ARG A 306 -0.18 16.57 21.85
C ARG A 306 0.16 17.43 23.06
#